data_0f9943e29635bf1a6984e4a286e71672
#
_entry.id   0f9943e29635bf1a6984e4a286e71672
#
_cell.length_a   1.000
_cell.length_b   1.000
_cell.length_c   1.000
_cell.angle_alpha   90.00
_cell.angle_beta   90.00
_cell.angle_gamma   90.00
#
_symmetry.space_group_name_H-M   'P 1'
#
loop_
_entity.id
_entity.type
_entity.pdbx_description
1 polymer ?
#
loop_
_entity_poly.entity_id
_entity_poly.type
_entity_poly.pdbx_seq_one_letter_code
_entity_poly.pdbx_strand_id
1 'polypeptide(L)'
;FSNFINSIKSPETKEKYSYNFLKYTEYLKIERDNISDLLQKDVRIIQSDIIEYIMKLRDEGYSYSSISGKLAAIFLFYDMNDIVLNKKKISRYAGEHEKTVKDRAYTRDEIRKIVDACDLKYKVVVLLMASTGCRIGAIPNLRLSGLKYVEDYQLYQITFYEHSKKDAYYSFCTPECGKYINEYLQYRKRCGEKLNEKSPLIRDDFILDDLLHIENPRTLGIGAYIMYIRKILVETGLRTIVPIIATESDTAWKKQRKEIAQNHGFRKFCHTTMANARINIEIREMLLGHSIGLSDAYYRPTSEQCLNEYLKVIDDLTINEENRLCKQVQELQEKNQDKDYIIQGKLIEKDDQIKALQESIKFLSDTVNRALLADPSTKIITAPESNGMIVKGIEIKPEINNKVEGNVKTLSSHKKNKF
;
A
#
# COMPACT_ATOMS: atom_id res chain seq x y z
N PHE A 1 7.80 43.61 7.84
CA PHE A 1 7.38 42.47 7.00
C PHE A 1 8.56 41.53 6.69
N SER A 2 9.76 42.08 6.46
CA SER A 2 10.97 41.29 6.13
C SER A 2 11.30 40.23 7.19
N ASN A 3 11.24 40.59 8.48
CA ASN A 3 11.50 39.65 9.58
C ASN A 3 10.53 38.46 9.58
N PHE A 4 9.25 38.74 9.34
CA PHE A 4 8.23 37.70 9.20
C PHE A 4 8.54 36.73 8.07
N ILE A 5 8.84 37.23 6.87
CA ILE A 5 9.13 36.42 5.70
C ILE A 5 10.41 35.59 5.87
N ASN A 6 11.48 36.19 6.45
CA ASN A 6 12.77 35.54 6.60
C ASN A 6 12.78 34.50 7.75
N SER A 7 11.84 34.56 8.67
CA SER A 7 11.67 33.55 9.73
C SER A 7 11.18 32.20 9.20
N ILE A 8 10.58 32.18 8.00
CA ILE A 8 9.96 31.00 7.42
C ILE A 8 10.98 30.25 6.57
N LYS A 9 11.27 28.98 6.94
CA LYS A 9 12.29 28.16 6.29
C LYS A 9 11.79 27.48 5.00
N SER A 10 10.52 27.01 4.97
CA SER A 10 9.97 26.34 3.79
C SER A 10 9.43 27.34 2.78
N PRO A 11 9.84 27.25 1.49
CA PRO A 11 9.33 28.12 0.42
C PRO A 11 7.81 28.08 0.29
N GLU A 12 7.20 26.89 0.38
CA GLU A 12 5.74 26.70 0.25
C GLU A 12 4.99 27.35 1.43
N THR A 13 5.55 27.21 2.65
CA THR A 13 5.00 27.89 3.83
C THR A 13 5.13 29.41 3.71
N LYS A 14 6.25 29.86 3.17
CA LYS A 14 6.53 31.28 2.94
C LYS A 14 5.49 31.89 1.98
N GLU A 15 5.25 31.24 0.86
CA GLU A 15 4.24 31.67 -0.11
C GLU A 15 2.82 31.68 0.51
N LYS A 16 2.43 30.59 1.17
CA LYS A 16 1.12 30.45 1.80
C LYS A 16 0.89 31.49 2.91
N TYR A 17 1.90 31.71 3.75
CA TYR A 17 1.78 32.67 4.86
C TYR A 17 1.76 34.10 4.34
N SER A 18 2.59 34.42 3.34
CA SER A 18 2.55 35.71 2.66
C SER A 18 1.16 35.99 2.07
N TYR A 19 0.61 35.02 1.33
CA TYR A 19 -0.73 35.14 0.77
C TYR A 19 -1.80 35.36 1.83
N ASN A 20 -1.78 34.54 2.90
CA ASN A 20 -2.78 34.65 3.98
C ASN A 20 -2.68 35.98 4.73
N PHE A 21 -1.46 36.45 4.98
CA PHE A 21 -1.25 37.73 5.62
C PHE A 21 -1.68 38.92 4.75
N LEU A 22 -1.36 38.89 3.47
CA LEU A 22 -1.81 39.92 2.53
C LEU A 22 -3.35 39.98 2.39
N LYS A 23 -4.04 38.83 2.49
CA LYS A 23 -5.51 38.81 2.56
C LYS A 23 -6.06 39.46 3.82
N TYR A 24 -5.34 39.40 4.92
CA TYR A 24 -5.69 40.13 6.14
C TYR A 24 -5.46 41.63 6.00
N THR A 25 -4.32 42.09 5.42
CA THR A 25 -4.07 43.51 5.17
C THR A 25 -5.06 44.12 4.17
N GLU A 26 -5.45 43.35 3.13
CA GLU A 26 -6.50 43.73 2.19
C GLU A 26 -7.86 43.96 2.88
N TYR A 27 -8.21 43.07 3.83
CA TYR A 27 -9.42 43.23 4.65
C TYR A 27 -9.39 44.51 5.46
N LEU A 28 -8.23 44.85 6.04
CA LEU A 28 -8.07 46.09 6.81
C LEU A 28 -7.89 47.34 5.92
N LYS A 29 -7.91 47.17 4.60
CA LYS A 29 -7.66 48.25 3.60
C LYS A 29 -6.30 48.93 3.78
N ILE A 30 -5.30 48.15 4.17
CA ILE A 30 -3.91 48.58 4.36
C ILE A 30 -3.11 48.19 3.12
N GLU A 31 -2.47 49.15 2.49
CA GLU A 31 -1.58 48.93 1.34
C GLU A 31 -0.27 48.26 1.79
N ARG A 32 0.40 47.60 0.84
CA ARG A 32 1.65 46.87 1.12
C ARG A 32 2.75 47.74 1.70
N ASP A 33 2.82 48.98 1.26
CA ASP A 33 3.85 49.94 1.72
C ASP A 33 3.60 50.44 3.14
N ASN A 34 2.34 50.36 3.60
CA ASN A 34 1.89 50.83 4.91
C ASN A 34 1.69 49.71 5.95
N ILE A 35 2.24 48.52 5.69
CA ILE A 35 2.15 47.36 6.63
C ILE A 35 2.75 47.70 8.02
N SER A 36 3.71 48.64 8.09
CA SER A 36 4.29 49.14 9.32
C SER A 36 3.27 49.79 10.27
N ASP A 37 2.19 50.36 9.74
CA ASP A 37 1.16 51.04 10.52
C ASP A 37 0.41 50.06 11.43
N LEU A 38 0.37 48.77 11.04
CA LEU A 38 -0.18 47.69 11.88
C LEU A 38 0.57 47.55 13.20
N LEU A 39 1.87 47.86 13.22
CA LEU A 39 2.72 47.71 14.40
C LEU A 39 2.58 48.89 15.37
N GLN A 40 1.98 50.00 14.94
CA GLN A 40 1.76 51.20 15.76
C GLN A 40 0.40 51.20 16.50
N LYS A 41 -0.49 50.26 16.11
CA LYS A 41 -1.82 50.12 16.72
C LYS A 41 -1.72 49.58 18.15
N ASP A 42 -2.62 50.01 19.00
CA ASP A 42 -2.80 49.40 20.32
C ASP A 42 -3.13 47.89 20.20
N VAL A 43 -2.53 47.09 21.08
CA VAL A 43 -2.72 45.62 21.06
C VAL A 43 -4.19 45.20 21.17
N ARG A 44 -5.01 45.98 21.87
CA ARG A 44 -6.44 45.68 21.99
C ARG A 44 -7.16 45.90 20.67
N ILE A 45 -6.79 46.95 19.93
CA ILE A 45 -7.33 47.21 18.59
C ILE A 45 -6.89 46.09 17.63
N ILE A 46 -5.62 45.69 17.61
CA ILE A 46 -5.12 44.59 16.82
C ILE A 46 -5.93 43.31 17.07
N GLN A 47 -6.16 42.99 18.35
CA GLN A 47 -6.93 41.79 18.70
C GLN A 47 -8.39 41.89 18.23
N SER A 48 -9.01 43.08 18.31
CA SER A 48 -10.37 43.30 17.78
C SER A 48 -10.43 43.12 16.25
N ASP A 49 -9.51 43.76 15.53
CA ASP A 49 -9.38 43.62 14.06
C ASP A 49 -9.26 42.16 13.63
N ILE A 50 -8.46 41.37 14.35
CA ILE A 50 -8.29 39.93 14.06
C ILE A 50 -9.59 39.16 14.35
N ILE A 51 -10.27 39.46 15.46
CA ILE A 51 -11.54 38.80 15.80
C ILE A 51 -12.62 39.14 14.76
N GLU A 52 -12.72 40.38 14.33
CA GLU A 52 -13.65 40.79 13.28
C GLU A 52 -13.36 40.10 11.94
N TYR A 53 -12.08 39.97 11.58
CA TYR A 53 -11.67 39.19 10.42
C TYR A 53 -12.05 37.70 10.52
N ILE A 54 -11.92 37.10 11.71
CA ILE A 54 -12.38 35.73 11.96
C ILE A 54 -13.89 35.61 11.76
N MET A 55 -14.67 36.55 12.29
CA MET A 55 -16.13 36.54 12.14
C MET A 55 -16.53 36.63 10.66
N LYS A 56 -15.92 37.53 9.89
CA LYS A 56 -16.11 37.60 8.45
C LYS A 56 -15.79 36.26 7.75
N LEU A 57 -14.66 35.63 8.06
CA LEU A 57 -14.28 34.34 7.47
C LEU A 57 -15.29 33.22 7.81
N ARG A 58 -15.88 33.26 9.02
CA ARG A 58 -16.93 32.33 9.41
C ARG A 58 -18.21 32.57 8.62
N ASP A 59 -18.62 33.81 8.46
CA ASP A 59 -19.80 34.21 7.68
C ASP A 59 -19.63 33.82 6.20
N GLU A 60 -18.42 33.90 5.67
CA GLU A 60 -18.04 33.38 4.35
C GLU A 60 -17.97 31.84 4.30
N GLY A 61 -18.20 31.14 5.39
CA GLY A 61 -18.26 29.67 5.45
C GLY A 61 -16.90 28.96 5.44
N TYR A 62 -15.80 29.63 5.81
CA TYR A 62 -14.51 28.95 5.98
C TYR A 62 -14.54 27.96 7.13
N SER A 63 -13.90 26.79 6.96
CA SER A 63 -13.75 25.80 8.01
C SER A 63 -12.77 26.28 9.09
N TYR A 64 -12.93 25.76 10.32
CA TYR A 64 -11.98 25.99 11.42
C TYR A 64 -10.52 25.81 11.01
N SER A 65 -10.18 24.72 10.29
CA SER A 65 -8.82 24.46 9.84
C SER A 65 -8.29 25.52 8.87
N SER A 66 -9.16 26.06 8.00
CA SER A 66 -8.79 27.13 7.08
C SER A 66 -8.55 28.45 7.81
N ILE A 67 -9.41 28.77 8.78
CA ILE A 67 -9.28 29.96 9.62
C ILE A 67 -8.00 29.87 10.46
N SER A 68 -7.76 28.72 11.12
CA SER A 68 -6.56 28.48 11.92
C SER A 68 -5.27 28.62 11.08
N GLY A 69 -5.27 28.12 9.83
CA GLY A 69 -4.12 28.29 8.93
C GLY A 69 -3.87 29.76 8.50
N LYS A 70 -4.91 30.59 8.42
CA LYS A 70 -4.79 32.03 8.16
C LYS A 70 -4.29 32.76 9.42
N LEU A 71 -4.82 32.41 10.58
CA LEU A 71 -4.38 32.97 11.87
C LEU A 71 -2.92 32.68 12.18
N ALA A 72 -2.41 31.50 11.80
CA ALA A 72 -1.01 31.16 12.01
C ALA A 72 -0.07 32.16 11.33
N ALA A 73 -0.41 32.62 10.12
CA ALA A 73 0.39 33.64 9.43
C ALA A 73 0.32 35.01 10.13
N ILE A 74 -0.89 35.40 10.59
CA ILE A 74 -1.11 36.68 11.30
C ILE A 74 -0.36 36.66 12.65
N PHE A 75 -0.49 35.58 13.41
CA PHE A 75 0.19 35.45 14.68
C PHE A 75 1.71 35.49 14.53
N LEU A 76 2.25 34.80 13.52
CA LEU A 76 3.69 34.81 13.25
C LEU A 76 4.18 36.21 12.89
N PHE A 77 3.41 36.98 12.12
CA PHE A 77 3.76 38.35 11.78
C PHE A 77 3.92 39.23 13.03
N TYR A 78 2.94 39.19 13.93
CA TYR A 78 3.00 39.98 15.15
C TYR A 78 4.07 39.47 16.11
N ASP A 79 4.24 38.16 16.27
CA ASP A 79 5.30 37.57 17.11
C ASP A 79 6.71 38.00 16.64
N MET A 80 6.94 38.01 15.31
CA MET A 80 8.23 38.41 14.73
C MET A 80 8.51 39.94 14.82
N ASN A 81 7.53 40.72 15.28
CA ASN A 81 7.65 42.15 15.53
C ASN A 81 7.38 42.47 17.01
N ASP A 82 7.60 41.50 17.90
CA ASP A 82 7.56 41.64 19.36
C ASP A 82 6.20 42.13 19.93
N ILE A 83 5.11 41.91 19.17
CA ILE A 83 3.74 42.21 19.61
C ILE A 83 3.08 40.94 20.18
N VAL A 84 2.88 40.89 21.47
CA VAL A 84 2.30 39.75 22.17
C VAL A 84 0.77 39.80 22.11
N LEU A 85 0.17 38.81 21.41
CA LEU A 85 -1.26 38.65 21.31
C LEU A 85 -1.81 37.55 22.20
N ASN A 86 -3.02 37.75 22.75
CA ASN A 86 -3.72 36.67 23.46
C ASN A 86 -4.32 35.67 22.44
N LYS A 87 -3.44 34.80 21.85
CA LYS A 87 -3.80 33.81 20.84
C LYS A 87 -4.93 32.88 21.29
N LYS A 88 -4.95 32.50 22.57
CA LYS A 88 -5.97 31.64 23.17
C LYS A 88 -7.36 32.29 23.15
N LYS A 89 -7.43 33.58 23.47
CA LYS A 89 -8.67 34.38 23.39
C LYS A 89 -9.15 34.49 21.95
N ILE A 90 -8.26 34.89 21.03
CA ILE A 90 -8.57 35.09 19.58
C ILE A 90 -9.05 33.77 18.95
N SER A 91 -8.34 32.67 19.21
CA SER A 91 -8.67 31.38 18.58
C SER A 91 -10.04 30.82 18.99
N ARG A 92 -10.61 31.25 20.12
CA ARG A 92 -11.97 30.84 20.51
C ARG A 92 -13.04 31.32 19.55
N TYR A 93 -12.80 32.40 18.82
CA TYR A 93 -13.75 32.93 17.81
C TYR A 93 -13.70 32.15 16.49
N ALA A 94 -12.64 31.35 16.27
CA ALA A 94 -12.50 30.55 15.03
C ALA A 94 -13.54 29.41 14.91
N GLY A 95 -14.31 29.14 15.98
CA GLY A 95 -15.27 28.04 16.03
C GLY A 95 -14.64 26.74 16.54
N GLU A 96 -15.35 25.64 16.38
CA GLU A 96 -14.90 24.32 16.80
C GLU A 96 -14.39 23.48 15.63
N HIS A 97 -13.52 22.54 15.94
CA HIS A 97 -13.03 21.59 14.94
C HIS A 97 -14.10 20.51 14.68
N GLU A 98 -15.04 20.81 13.80
CA GLU A 98 -16.00 19.82 13.34
C GLU A 98 -15.36 18.86 12.35
N LYS A 99 -15.42 17.55 12.64
CA LYS A 99 -15.12 16.50 11.68
C LYS A 99 -16.32 16.33 10.74
N THR A 100 -16.47 17.23 9.79
CA THR A 100 -17.65 17.33 8.93
C THR A 100 -17.85 16.20 7.93
N VAL A 101 -16.81 15.44 7.59
CA VAL A 101 -16.91 14.28 6.69
C VAL A 101 -15.88 13.22 7.09
N LYS A 102 -16.34 11.98 7.27
CA LYS A 102 -15.47 10.81 7.34
C LYS A 102 -15.13 10.42 5.90
N ASP A 103 -14.04 10.97 5.37
CA ASP A 103 -13.54 10.53 4.08
C ASP A 103 -12.96 9.10 4.21
N ARG A 104 -13.30 8.23 3.26
CA ARG A 104 -12.85 6.83 3.21
C ARG A 104 -11.63 6.63 2.32
N ALA A 105 -11.02 5.47 2.44
CA ALA A 105 -10.04 4.96 1.48
C ALA A 105 -10.72 4.59 0.15
N TYR A 106 -9.92 4.48 -0.92
CA TYR A 106 -10.35 3.75 -2.12
C TYR A 106 -10.54 2.26 -1.79
N THR A 107 -11.46 1.61 -2.50
CA THR A 107 -11.51 0.16 -2.57
C THR A 107 -10.52 -0.35 -3.62
N ARG A 108 -10.17 -1.64 -3.57
CA ARG A 108 -9.31 -2.27 -4.59
C ARG A 108 -9.91 -2.15 -5.99
N ASP A 109 -11.21 -2.36 -6.14
CA ASP A 109 -11.90 -2.28 -7.42
C ASP A 109 -11.92 -0.86 -7.99
N GLU A 110 -12.04 0.16 -7.13
CA GLU A 110 -11.93 1.55 -7.54
C GLU A 110 -10.51 1.86 -8.05
N ILE A 111 -9.47 1.37 -7.36
CA ILE A 111 -8.07 1.54 -7.80
C ILE A 111 -7.84 0.79 -9.11
N ARG A 112 -8.39 -0.42 -9.28
CA ARG A 112 -8.33 -1.18 -10.54
C ARG A 112 -8.90 -0.37 -11.69
N LYS A 113 -10.10 0.17 -11.56
CA LYS A 113 -10.72 1.04 -12.57
C LYS A 113 -9.84 2.24 -12.94
N ILE A 114 -9.19 2.84 -11.93
CA ILE A 114 -8.26 3.96 -12.16
C ILE A 114 -7.04 3.48 -12.95
N VAL A 115 -6.40 2.36 -12.53
CA VAL A 115 -5.22 1.79 -13.18
C VAL A 115 -5.53 1.40 -14.64
N ASP A 116 -6.68 0.78 -14.90
CA ASP A 116 -7.08 0.36 -16.23
C ASP A 116 -7.28 1.54 -17.18
N ALA A 117 -7.77 2.66 -16.68
CA ALA A 117 -7.98 3.90 -17.44
C ALA A 117 -6.70 4.75 -17.61
N CYS A 118 -5.62 4.45 -16.87
CA CYS A 118 -4.36 5.19 -16.94
C CYS A 118 -3.47 4.74 -18.11
N ASP A 119 -2.69 5.66 -18.68
CA ASP A 119 -1.51 5.31 -19.48
C ASP A 119 -0.38 4.72 -18.62
N LEU A 120 0.62 4.13 -19.25
CA LEU A 120 1.70 3.39 -18.58
C LEU A 120 2.41 4.21 -17.50
N LYS A 121 2.72 5.48 -17.78
CA LYS A 121 3.38 6.39 -16.83
C LYS A 121 2.55 6.58 -15.56
N TYR A 122 1.26 6.83 -15.71
CA TYR A 122 0.37 7.08 -14.59
C TYR A 122 -0.12 5.80 -13.91
N LYS A 123 -0.07 4.63 -14.59
CA LYS A 123 -0.19 3.31 -13.92
C LYS A 123 0.88 3.15 -12.86
N VAL A 124 2.14 3.47 -13.21
CA VAL A 124 3.24 3.46 -12.22
C VAL A 124 2.94 4.39 -11.05
N VAL A 125 2.49 5.62 -11.31
CA VAL A 125 2.18 6.60 -10.25
C VAL A 125 1.08 6.11 -9.31
N VAL A 126 -0.02 5.58 -9.84
CA VAL A 126 -1.16 5.10 -9.04
C VAL A 126 -0.77 3.88 -8.23
N LEU A 127 -0.12 2.89 -8.85
CA LEU A 127 0.33 1.68 -8.16
C LEU A 127 1.40 1.97 -7.10
N LEU A 128 2.29 2.93 -7.36
CA LEU A 128 3.27 3.40 -6.39
C LEU A 128 2.57 4.00 -5.16
N MET A 129 1.60 4.89 -5.36
CA MET A 129 0.84 5.47 -4.24
C MET A 129 0.01 4.43 -3.48
N ALA A 130 -0.56 3.46 -4.19
CA ALA A 130 -1.38 2.41 -3.58
C ALA A 130 -0.55 1.40 -2.77
N SER A 131 0.64 1.04 -3.26
CA SER A 131 1.50 0.03 -2.63
C SER A 131 2.39 0.58 -1.52
N THR A 132 2.95 1.80 -1.69
CA THR A 132 3.85 2.41 -0.70
C THR A 132 3.16 3.39 0.24
N GLY A 133 1.95 3.84 -0.11
CA GLY A 133 1.26 4.92 0.61
C GLY A 133 1.98 6.27 0.56
N CYS A 134 2.91 6.49 -0.35
CA CYS A 134 3.68 7.73 -0.43
C CYS A 134 2.78 8.95 -0.67
N ARG A 135 3.24 10.12 -0.25
CA ARG A 135 2.57 11.39 -0.57
C ARG A 135 2.83 11.74 -2.03
N ILE A 136 1.84 12.27 -2.73
CA ILE A 136 1.99 12.68 -4.14
C ILE A 136 3.14 13.66 -4.34
N GLY A 137 3.44 14.49 -3.35
CA GLY A 137 4.57 15.42 -3.38
C GLY A 137 5.96 14.77 -3.37
N ALA A 138 6.04 13.47 -3.05
CA ALA A 138 7.30 12.73 -3.11
C ALA A 138 7.67 12.31 -4.55
N ILE A 139 6.69 12.12 -5.43
CA ILE A 139 6.87 11.55 -6.76
C ILE A 139 7.78 12.40 -7.66
N PRO A 140 7.65 13.74 -7.74
CA PRO A 140 8.53 14.55 -8.58
C PRO A 140 10.03 14.45 -8.22
N ASN A 141 10.31 14.11 -6.96
CA ASN A 141 11.68 14.06 -6.45
C ASN A 141 12.30 12.66 -6.54
N LEU A 142 11.54 11.64 -6.95
CA LEU A 142 12.07 10.28 -7.11
C LEU A 142 13.06 10.21 -8.27
N ARG A 143 14.22 9.62 -7.98
CA ARG A 143 15.29 9.34 -8.95
C ARG A 143 15.51 7.82 -9.01
N LEU A 144 16.14 7.35 -10.08
CA LEU A 144 16.47 5.93 -10.22
C LEU A 144 17.48 5.47 -9.17
N SER A 145 18.33 6.36 -8.64
CA SER A 145 19.21 6.08 -7.49
C SER A 145 18.46 5.60 -6.25
N GLY A 146 17.24 6.10 -6.04
CA GLY A 146 16.40 5.73 -4.90
C GLY A 146 15.71 4.37 -5.04
N LEU A 147 15.86 3.67 -6.17
CA LEU A 147 15.25 2.38 -6.42
C LEU A 147 16.24 1.23 -6.25
N LYS A 148 16.01 0.35 -5.29
CA LYS A 148 16.77 -0.87 -5.09
C LYS A 148 15.89 -2.08 -5.41
N TYR A 149 16.25 -2.82 -6.46
CA TYR A 149 15.52 -4.04 -6.84
C TYR A 149 15.81 -5.18 -5.88
N VAL A 150 14.80 -5.89 -5.45
CA VAL A 150 14.86 -7.08 -4.58
C VAL A 150 14.44 -8.27 -5.43
N GLU A 151 15.42 -9.03 -5.92
CA GLU A 151 15.23 -10.09 -6.92
C GLU A 151 14.30 -11.20 -6.43
N ASP A 152 14.50 -11.66 -5.20
CA ASP A 152 13.75 -12.78 -4.61
C ASP A 152 12.23 -12.54 -4.61
N TYR A 153 11.81 -11.29 -4.54
CA TYR A 153 10.40 -10.90 -4.47
C TYR A 153 9.94 -10.07 -5.66
N GLN A 154 10.79 -9.82 -6.64
CA GLN A 154 10.50 -9.05 -7.86
C GLN A 154 9.87 -7.67 -7.58
N LEU A 155 10.29 -7.01 -6.52
CA LEU A 155 9.79 -5.71 -6.09
C LEU A 155 10.94 -4.70 -5.92
N TYR A 156 10.57 -3.44 -5.71
CA TYR A 156 11.54 -2.39 -5.39
C TYR A 156 11.39 -1.93 -3.95
N GLN A 157 12.52 -1.77 -3.26
CA GLN A 157 12.65 -0.86 -2.15
C GLN A 157 12.86 0.54 -2.72
N ILE A 158 12.07 1.51 -2.28
CA ILE A 158 12.05 2.87 -2.84
C ILE A 158 12.32 3.86 -1.72
N THR A 159 13.37 4.66 -1.90
CA THR A 159 13.75 5.72 -0.98
C THR A 159 13.11 7.03 -1.41
N PHE A 160 12.30 7.60 -0.53
CA PHE A 160 11.65 8.89 -0.72
C PHE A 160 12.45 10.00 -0.05
N TYR A 161 12.48 11.18 -0.68
CA TYR A 161 13.21 12.36 -0.18
C TYR A 161 14.68 12.09 0.13
N GLU A 162 15.36 11.32 -0.73
CA GLU A 162 16.73 10.83 -0.55
C GLU A 162 17.72 11.90 -0.09
N HIS A 163 17.55 13.15 -0.55
CA HIS A 163 18.42 14.27 -0.21
C HIS A 163 18.01 15.05 1.05
N SER A 164 16.89 14.70 1.68
CA SER A 164 16.44 15.34 2.93
C SER A 164 16.94 14.57 4.14
N LYS A 165 17.76 15.19 4.97
CA LYS A 165 18.21 14.58 6.23
C LYS A 165 17.08 14.34 7.23
N LYS A 166 15.97 15.07 7.10
CA LYS A 166 14.85 15.04 8.05
C LYS A 166 13.70 14.15 7.59
N ASP A 167 13.41 14.17 6.28
CA ASP A 167 12.18 13.60 5.76
C ASP A 167 12.42 12.33 4.93
N ALA A 168 13.70 11.89 4.80
CA ALA A 168 14.05 10.69 4.08
C ALA A 168 13.49 9.45 4.78
N TYR A 169 12.81 8.59 4.00
CA TYR A 169 12.35 7.27 4.44
C TYR A 169 12.29 6.33 3.25
N TYR A 170 12.17 5.04 3.50
CA TYR A 170 11.96 4.06 2.44
C TYR A 170 10.67 3.28 2.63
N SER A 171 10.17 2.72 1.56
CA SER A 171 9.06 1.78 1.55
C SER A 171 9.28 0.73 0.47
N PHE A 172 8.41 -0.26 0.40
CA PHE A 172 8.43 -1.28 -0.64
C PHE A 172 7.21 -1.13 -1.54
N CYS A 173 7.36 -1.47 -2.83
CA CYS A 173 6.22 -1.57 -3.71
C CYS A 173 5.83 -3.04 -3.94
N THR A 174 4.62 -3.29 -4.44
CA THR A 174 4.21 -4.64 -4.83
C THR A 174 4.96 -5.10 -6.10
N PRO A 175 5.10 -6.43 -6.34
CA PRO A 175 5.65 -6.96 -7.59
C PRO A 175 4.92 -6.44 -8.84
N GLU A 176 3.61 -6.25 -8.74
CA GLU A 176 2.82 -5.62 -9.80
C GLU A 176 3.32 -4.21 -10.14
N CYS A 177 3.53 -3.37 -9.12
CA CYS A 177 4.11 -2.04 -9.32
C CYS A 177 5.52 -2.13 -9.91
N GLY A 178 6.35 -3.06 -9.42
CA GLY A 178 7.70 -3.32 -9.94
C GLY A 178 7.70 -3.69 -11.41
N LYS A 179 6.78 -4.54 -11.85
CA LYS A 179 6.58 -4.89 -13.25
C LYS A 179 6.29 -3.64 -14.11
N TYR A 180 5.34 -2.80 -13.71
CA TYR A 180 5.01 -1.58 -14.46
C TYR A 180 6.13 -0.54 -14.44
N ILE A 181 6.92 -0.45 -13.36
CA ILE A 181 8.14 0.37 -13.33
C ILE A 181 9.11 -0.13 -14.42
N ASN A 182 9.38 -1.44 -14.48
CA ASN A 182 10.28 -2.02 -15.47
C ASN A 182 9.78 -1.80 -16.91
N GLU A 183 8.50 -2.00 -17.16
CA GLU A 183 7.89 -1.75 -18.48
C GLU A 183 8.04 -0.28 -18.90
N TYR A 184 7.81 0.65 -17.96
CA TYR A 184 7.95 2.08 -18.22
C TYR A 184 9.42 2.46 -18.48
N LEU A 185 10.37 1.93 -17.74
CA LEU A 185 11.80 2.17 -17.97
C LEU A 185 12.26 1.59 -19.31
N GLN A 186 11.75 0.42 -19.71
CA GLN A 186 12.00 -0.16 -21.03
C GLN A 186 11.40 0.69 -22.16
N TYR A 187 10.17 1.20 -21.96
CA TYR A 187 9.56 2.14 -22.90
C TYR A 187 10.45 3.38 -23.11
N ARG A 188 10.96 3.97 -22.03
CA ARG A 188 11.86 5.15 -22.09
C ARG A 188 13.14 4.84 -22.86
N LYS A 189 13.75 3.67 -22.62
CA LYS A 189 14.94 3.22 -23.39
C LYS A 189 14.62 3.09 -24.87
N ARG A 190 13.45 2.55 -25.22
CA ARG A 190 13.00 2.44 -26.64
C ARG A 190 12.78 3.81 -27.28
N CYS A 191 12.38 4.81 -26.53
CA CYS A 191 12.30 6.20 -26.98
C CYS A 191 13.67 6.89 -27.11
N GLY A 192 14.79 6.19 -26.86
CA GLY A 192 16.14 6.71 -27.02
C GLY A 192 16.75 7.34 -25.77
N GLU A 193 16.05 7.32 -24.62
CA GLU A 193 16.59 7.90 -23.38
C GLU A 193 17.69 7.03 -22.78
N LYS A 194 18.82 7.64 -22.44
CA LYS A 194 19.91 7.02 -21.69
C LYS A 194 19.68 7.17 -20.19
N LEU A 195 19.10 6.13 -19.57
CA LEU A 195 18.79 6.12 -18.14
C LEU A 195 20.07 6.06 -17.30
N ASN A 196 20.13 6.87 -16.25
CA ASN A 196 21.18 6.87 -15.24
C ASN A 196 20.56 7.11 -13.84
N GLU A 197 21.35 6.99 -12.79
CA GLU A 197 20.89 7.13 -11.41
C GLU A 197 20.22 8.48 -11.12
N LYS A 198 20.63 9.57 -11.80
CA LYS A 198 20.04 10.90 -11.63
C LYS A 198 18.75 11.09 -12.42
N SER A 199 18.44 10.19 -13.35
CA SER A 199 17.20 10.27 -14.14
C SER A 199 15.98 10.23 -13.20
N PRO A 200 14.95 11.07 -13.43
CA PRO A 200 13.71 11.01 -12.66
C PRO A 200 13.02 9.67 -12.89
N LEU A 201 12.36 9.12 -11.87
CA LEU A 201 11.54 7.92 -12.07
C LEU A 201 10.40 8.21 -13.05
N ILE A 202 9.71 9.33 -12.86
CA ILE A 202 8.63 9.78 -13.74
C ILE A 202 9.06 11.07 -14.43
N ARG A 203 9.08 11.05 -15.78
CA ARG A 203 9.41 12.21 -16.61
C ARG A 203 8.17 12.78 -17.31
N ASP A 204 8.30 13.97 -17.86
CA ASP A 204 7.37 14.55 -18.81
C ASP A 204 7.21 13.70 -20.10
N ASP A 205 6.26 14.06 -20.95
CA ASP A 205 6.03 13.32 -22.19
C ASP A 205 7.16 13.53 -23.19
N PHE A 206 7.43 12.50 -24.02
CA PHE A 206 8.47 12.59 -25.05
C PHE A 206 8.06 13.52 -26.17
N ILE A 207 8.99 14.35 -26.60
CA ILE A 207 8.97 15.07 -27.87
C ILE A 207 9.97 14.33 -28.74
N LEU A 208 9.52 13.39 -29.56
CA LEU A 208 10.37 12.45 -30.30
C LEU A 208 11.28 13.13 -31.32
N ASP A 209 10.90 14.31 -31.81
CA ASP A 209 11.68 15.11 -32.75
C ASP A 209 12.72 16.00 -32.09
N ASP A 210 12.78 16.03 -30.74
CA ASP A 210 13.73 16.83 -29.97
C ASP A 210 14.67 15.93 -29.17
N LEU A 211 15.85 15.68 -29.69
CA LEU A 211 16.90 14.88 -29.05
C LEU A 211 17.34 15.48 -27.71
N LEU A 212 17.42 16.81 -27.62
CA LEU A 212 17.81 17.48 -26.36
C LEU A 212 16.77 17.24 -25.26
N HIS A 213 15.50 17.25 -25.62
CA HIS A 213 14.41 16.93 -24.70
C HIS A 213 14.43 15.44 -24.26
N ILE A 214 14.83 14.53 -25.17
CA ILE A 214 14.97 13.11 -24.83
C ILE A 214 16.12 12.90 -23.84
N GLU A 215 17.27 13.52 -24.09
CA GLU A 215 18.48 13.38 -23.26
C GLU A 215 18.39 14.09 -21.91
N ASN A 216 17.54 15.13 -21.79
CA ASN A 216 17.37 15.94 -20.58
C ASN A 216 15.95 15.80 -20.02
N PRO A 217 15.58 14.66 -19.43
CA PRO A 217 14.24 14.41 -18.92
C PRO A 217 13.89 15.39 -17.80
N ARG A 218 12.71 16.04 -17.91
CA ARG A 218 12.17 16.91 -16.88
C ARG A 218 11.17 16.17 -16.02
N THR A 219 11.12 16.53 -14.74
CA THR A 219 10.09 16.02 -13.84
C THR A 219 8.79 16.80 -14.04
N LEU A 220 7.66 16.11 -13.88
CA LEU A 220 6.35 16.76 -13.82
C LEU A 220 6.18 17.44 -12.45
N GLY A 221 5.57 18.63 -12.47
CA GLY A 221 5.12 19.26 -11.23
C GLY A 221 3.94 18.51 -10.59
N ILE A 222 3.76 18.67 -9.29
CA ILE A 222 2.67 18.02 -8.51
C ILE A 222 1.30 18.30 -9.14
N GLY A 223 1.09 19.51 -9.68
CA GLY A 223 -0.16 19.91 -10.34
C GLY A 223 -0.53 19.00 -11.50
N ALA A 224 0.44 18.57 -12.32
CA ALA A 224 0.19 17.67 -13.45
C ALA A 224 -0.38 16.31 -12.99
N TYR A 225 0.19 15.72 -11.94
CA TYR A 225 -0.33 14.47 -11.36
C TYR A 225 -1.75 14.64 -10.81
N ILE A 226 -1.99 15.73 -10.08
CA ILE A 226 -3.32 16.04 -9.52
C ILE A 226 -4.35 16.20 -10.63
N MET A 227 -4.03 16.92 -11.69
CA MET A 227 -4.94 17.16 -12.81
C MET A 227 -5.23 15.87 -13.57
N TYR A 228 -4.21 15.06 -13.85
CA TYR A 228 -4.41 13.79 -14.56
C TYR A 228 -5.28 12.83 -13.75
N ILE A 229 -4.95 12.60 -12.47
CA ILE A 229 -5.75 11.72 -11.62
C ILE A 229 -7.18 12.23 -11.50
N ARG A 230 -7.39 13.56 -11.42
CA ARG A 230 -8.74 14.15 -11.42
C ARG A 230 -9.50 13.80 -12.69
N LYS A 231 -8.85 13.91 -13.86
CA LYS A 231 -9.44 13.55 -15.15
C LYS A 231 -9.88 12.08 -15.14
N ILE A 232 -8.99 11.16 -14.77
CA ILE A 232 -9.29 9.72 -14.70
C ILE A 232 -10.44 9.41 -13.73
N LEU A 233 -10.48 10.06 -12.57
CA LEU A 233 -11.58 9.88 -11.61
C LEU A 233 -12.95 10.30 -12.17
N VAL A 234 -12.98 11.27 -13.06
CA VAL A 234 -14.19 11.70 -13.76
C VAL A 234 -14.55 10.68 -14.85
N GLU A 235 -13.59 10.28 -15.68
CA GLU A 235 -13.79 9.32 -16.77
C GLU A 235 -14.26 7.95 -16.26
N THR A 236 -13.76 7.52 -15.10
CA THR A 236 -14.17 6.25 -14.46
C THR A 236 -15.48 6.35 -13.67
N GLY A 237 -16.11 7.53 -13.62
CA GLY A 237 -17.33 7.74 -12.84
C GLY A 237 -17.15 7.77 -11.33
N LEU A 238 -15.90 7.68 -10.83
CA LEU A 238 -15.60 7.75 -9.40
C LEU A 238 -15.70 9.17 -8.83
N ARG A 239 -15.85 10.17 -9.72
CA ARG A 239 -16.03 11.55 -9.35
C ARG A 239 -16.97 12.27 -10.34
N THR A 240 -18.02 12.84 -9.85
CA THR A 240 -18.88 13.71 -10.66
C THR A 240 -18.27 15.11 -10.81
N ILE A 241 -18.33 15.68 -12.01
CA ILE A 241 -18.13 17.10 -12.21
C ILE A 241 -19.43 17.77 -11.75
N VAL A 242 -19.36 18.45 -10.61
CA VAL A 242 -20.44 19.38 -10.28
C VAL A 242 -20.17 20.64 -11.10
N PRO A 243 -21.07 21.04 -12.02
CA PRO A 243 -20.93 22.30 -12.71
C PRO A 243 -20.77 23.40 -11.66
N ILE A 244 -19.80 24.28 -11.84
CA ILE A 244 -19.71 25.52 -11.08
C ILE A 244 -20.84 26.37 -11.66
N ILE A 245 -22.04 26.20 -11.16
CA ILE A 245 -23.07 27.21 -11.35
C ILE A 245 -22.51 28.39 -10.56
N ALA A 246 -22.13 29.44 -11.26
CA ALA A 246 -21.72 30.70 -10.68
C ALA A 246 -22.94 31.27 -9.93
N THR A 247 -23.14 30.78 -8.71
CA THR A 247 -24.02 31.46 -7.76
C THR A 247 -23.18 32.55 -7.12
N GLU A 248 -23.78 33.70 -6.92
CA GLU A 248 -23.19 34.95 -6.41
C GLU A 248 -22.42 34.80 -5.07
N SER A 249 -22.39 33.64 -4.45
CA SER A 249 -21.54 33.34 -3.31
C SER A 249 -20.38 32.43 -3.73
N ASP A 250 -19.17 32.96 -3.74
CA ASP A 250 -17.88 32.31 -3.92
C ASP A 250 -17.63 31.10 -2.96
N THR A 251 -18.61 30.76 -2.15
CA THR A 251 -18.51 29.77 -1.05
C THR A 251 -19.12 28.41 -1.37
N ALA A 252 -19.97 28.28 -2.39
CA ALA A 252 -20.67 27.03 -2.70
C ALA A 252 -19.70 25.88 -3.04
N TRP A 253 -18.59 26.15 -3.73
CA TRP A 253 -17.55 25.16 -4.04
C TRP A 253 -16.71 24.75 -2.81
N LYS A 254 -16.64 25.60 -1.77
CA LYS A 254 -15.89 25.36 -0.55
C LYS A 254 -16.55 24.30 0.35
N LYS A 255 -17.87 24.09 0.22
CA LYS A 255 -18.65 23.16 1.07
C LYS A 255 -18.67 21.72 0.57
N GLN A 256 -18.25 21.43 -0.66
CA GLN A 256 -18.27 20.08 -1.20
C GLN A 256 -17.00 19.30 -0.82
N ARG A 257 -16.95 18.81 0.41
CA ARG A 257 -15.98 17.78 0.77
C ARG A 257 -16.38 16.47 0.12
N LYS A 258 -15.45 15.87 -0.61
CA LYS A 258 -15.68 14.61 -1.32
C LYS A 258 -15.47 13.44 -0.39
N GLU A 259 -16.25 12.40 -0.59
CA GLU A 259 -16.17 11.14 0.16
C GLU A 259 -14.76 10.53 0.13
N ILE A 260 -14.04 10.65 -0.97
CA ILE A 260 -12.67 10.18 -1.13
C ILE A 260 -11.74 11.36 -1.42
N ALA A 261 -10.72 11.52 -0.61
CA ALA A 261 -9.64 12.46 -0.87
C ALA A 261 -8.76 11.93 -2.01
N GLN A 262 -8.75 12.63 -3.15
CA GLN A 262 -8.17 12.19 -4.43
C GLN A 262 -6.85 11.43 -4.27
N ASN A 263 -5.79 12.07 -3.80
CA ASN A 263 -4.46 11.45 -3.70
C ASN A 263 -4.25 10.78 -2.33
N HIS A 264 -4.83 11.37 -1.29
CA HIS A 264 -4.71 10.82 0.07
C HIS A 264 -5.54 9.55 0.25
N GLY A 265 -6.52 9.30 -0.61
CA GLY A 265 -7.29 8.06 -0.64
C GLY A 265 -6.44 6.81 -0.89
N PHE A 266 -5.41 6.89 -1.74
CA PHE A 266 -4.44 5.79 -1.95
C PHE A 266 -3.62 5.51 -0.70
N ARG A 267 -3.14 6.55 -0.02
CA ARG A 267 -2.42 6.40 1.25
C ARG A 267 -3.30 5.80 2.34
N LYS A 268 -4.57 6.19 2.40
CA LYS A 268 -5.55 5.56 3.31
C LYS A 268 -5.78 4.10 2.98
N PHE A 269 -5.86 3.73 1.71
CA PHE A 269 -5.95 2.35 1.26
C PHE A 269 -4.74 1.56 1.76
N CYS A 270 -3.53 1.99 1.46
CA CYS A 270 -2.29 1.35 1.88
C CYS A 270 -2.24 1.19 3.42
N HIS A 271 -2.43 2.29 4.16
CA HIS A 271 -2.40 2.28 5.63
C HIS A 271 -3.45 1.32 6.23
N THR A 272 -4.69 1.36 5.73
CA THR A 272 -5.78 0.52 6.23
C THR A 272 -5.51 -0.96 5.93
N THR A 273 -5.03 -1.27 4.74
CA THR A 273 -4.66 -2.63 4.33
C THR A 273 -3.53 -3.18 5.21
N MET A 274 -2.48 -2.40 5.43
CA MET A 274 -1.39 -2.76 6.34
C MET A 274 -1.88 -2.98 7.79
N ALA A 275 -2.81 -2.13 8.26
CA ALA A 275 -3.39 -2.26 9.59
C ALA A 275 -4.22 -3.54 9.74
N ASN A 276 -5.02 -3.88 8.73
CA ASN A 276 -5.83 -5.09 8.70
C ASN A 276 -4.97 -6.38 8.64
N ALA A 277 -3.84 -6.33 7.95
CA ALA A 277 -2.83 -7.40 7.93
C ALA A 277 -2.00 -7.48 9.22
N ARG A 278 -2.29 -6.66 10.23
CA ARG A 278 -1.62 -6.63 11.54
C ARG A 278 -0.11 -6.40 11.44
N ILE A 279 0.33 -5.58 10.49
CA ILE A 279 1.72 -5.14 10.40
C ILE A 279 2.09 -4.41 11.71
N ASN A 280 3.30 -4.64 12.20
CA ASN A 280 3.82 -3.91 13.36
C ASN A 280 3.62 -2.40 13.18
N ILE A 281 3.06 -1.74 14.20
CA ILE A 281 2.63 -0.35 14.13
C ILE A 281 3.80 0.58 13.80
N GLU A 282 4.94 0.41 14.48
CA GLU A 282 6.12 1.22 14.26
C GLU A 282 6.65 1.05 12.83
N ILE A 283 6.76 -0.19 12.34
CA ILE A 283 7.22 -0.48 10.98
C ILE A 283 6.25 0.12 9.96
N ARG A 284 4.94 -0.02 10.17
CA ARG A 284 3.93 0.58 9.31
C ARG A 284 4.08 2.10 9.21
N GLU A 285 4.20 2.78 10.34
CA GLU A 285 4.36 4.24 10.35
C GLU A 285 5.70 4.67 9.70
N MET A 286 6.79 3.91 9.92
CA MET A 286 8.08 4.15 9.26
C MET A 286 7.97 3.99 7.73
N LEU A 287 7.36 2.91 7.23
CA LEU A 287 7.16 2.68 5.80
C LEU A 287 6.29 3.75 5.14
N LEU A 288 5.42 4.41 5.90
CA LEU A 288 4.61 5.52 5.44
C LEU A 288 5.32 6.89 5.58
N GLY A 289 6.50 6.94 6.20
CA GLY A 289 7.22 8.19 6.46
C GLY A 289 6.49 9.08 7.46
N HIS A 290 5.96 8.49 8.52
CA HIS A 290 5.47 9.19 9.70
C HIS A 290 6.54 9.14 10.80
N SER A 291 6.63 10.21 11.60
CA SER A 291 7.39 10.19 12.84
C SER A 291 6.62 9.37 13.88
N ILE A 292 7.31 8.48 14.55
CA ILE A 292 6.77 7.66 15.64
C ILE A 292 7.17 8.18 17.02
N GLY A 293 7.60 9.44 17.07
CA GLY A 293 7.92 10.14 18.31
C GLY A 293 9.15 9.57 19.02
N LEU A 294 9.02 9.22 20.30
CA LEU A 294 10.14 8.65 21.07
C LEU A 294 10.65 7.32 20.51
N SER A 295 9.79 6.53 19.86
CA SER A 295 10.19 5.26 19.26
C SER A 295 11.21 5.44 18.12
N ASP A 296 11.26 6.58 17.42
CA ASP A 296 12.26 6.87 16.38
C ASP A 296 13.70 6.77 16.90
N ALA A 297 13.91 7.05 18.19
CA ALA A 297 15.24 7.01 18.80
C ALA A 297 15.68 5.60 19.20
N TYR A 298 14.74 4.74 19.60
CA TYR A 298 15.01 3.45 20.23
C TYR A 298 14.73 2.24 19.33
N TYR A 299 13.72 2.33 18.47
CA TYR A 299 13.33 1.23 17.58
C TYR A 299 13.88 1.44 16.18
N ARG A 300 14.87 0.63 15.80
CA ARG A 300 15.52 0.69 14.48
C ARG A 300 15.54 -0.68 13.82
N PRO A 301 14.43 -1.13 13.24
CA PRO A 301 14.38 -2.40 12.54
C PRO A 301 15.29 -2.37 11.32
N THR A 302 15.84 -3.52 10.97
CA THR A 302 16.62 -3.69 9.74
C THR A 302 15.69 -3.61 8.52
N SER A 303 16.28 -3.32 7.36
CA SER A 303 15.53 -3.31 6.09
C SER A 303 14.86 -4.67 5.82
N GLU A 304 15.52 -5.77 6.20
CA GLU A 304 14.99 -7.11 6.08
C GLU A 304 13.78 -7.35 6.99
N GLN A 305 13.82 -6.89 8.23
CA GLN A 305 12.67 -6.97 9.14
C GLN A 305 11.48 -6.18 8.60
N CYS A 306 11.73 -4.98 8.05
CA CYS A 306 10.70 -4.18 7.41
C CYS A 306 10.13 -4.86 6.16
N LEU A 307 10.98 -5.50 5.35
CA LEU A 307 10.56 -6.27 4.19
C LEU A 307 9.69 -7.46 4.62
N ASN A 308 10.11 -8.23 5.60
CA ASN A 308 9.36 -9.39 6.10
C ASN A 308 7.96 -9.00 6.62
N GLU A 309 7.85 -7.85 7.26
CA GLU A 309 6.54 -7.31 7.64
C GLU A 309 5.73 -6.89 6.40
N TYR A 310 6.34 -6.23 5.41
CA TYR A 310 5.66 -5.81 4.20
C TYR A 310 5.19 -7.00 3.35
N LEU A 311 5.94 -8.11 3.33
CA LEU A 311 5.56 -9.34 2.61
C LEU A 311 4.21 -9.91 3.07
N LYS A 312 3.83 -9.72 4.33
CA LYS A 312 2.54 -10.18 4.86
C LYS A 312 1.33 -9.50 4.20
N VAL A 313 1.52 -8.34 3.58
CA VAL A 313 0.45 -7.52 3.04
C VAL A 313 0.48 -7.38 1.52
N ILE A 314 1.49 -7.93 0.86
CA ILE A 314 1.69 -7.80 -0.60
C ILE A 314 0.44 -8.19 -1.39
N ASP A 315 -0.17 -9.33 -1.07
CA ASP A 315 -1.33 -9.84 -1.80
C ASP A 315 -2.56 -8.94 -1.60
N ASP A 316 -2.67 -8.32 -0.43
CA ASP A 316 -3.74 -7.39 -0.13
C ASP A 316 -3.54 -6.02 -0.79
N LEU A 317 -2.30 -5.60 -1.04
CA LEU A 317 -1.94 -4.38 -1.76
C LEU A 317 -1.89 -4.55 -3.27
N THR A 318 -1.83 -5.79 -3.78
CA THR A 318 -1.87 -6.09 -5.22
C THR A 318 -3.26 -5.80 -5.78
N ILE A 319 -3.32 -4.99 -6.82
CA ILE A 319 -4.58 -4.47 -7.37
C ILE A 319 -5.19 -5.42 -8.39
N ASN A 320 -4.36 -5.98 -9.30
CA ASN A 320 -4.83 -6.89 -10.34
C ASN A 320 -5.06 -8.29 -9.75
N GLU A 321 -6.30 -8.76 -9.89
CA GLU A 321 -6.72 -10.07 -9.40
C GLU A 321 -6.04 -11.21 -10.13
N GLU A 322 -5.79 -11.06 -11.42
CA GLU A 322 -5.10 -12.06 -12.24
C GLU A 322 -3.67 -12.29 -11.73
N ASN A 323 -2.91 -11.22 -11.46
CA ASN A 323 -1.56 -11.32 -10.91
C ASN A 323 -1.56 -12.02 -9.53
N ARG A 324 -2.56 -11.73 -8.70
CA ARG A 324 -2.72 -12.38 -7.39
C ARG A 324 -3.06 -13.85 -7.53
N LEU A 325 -3.99 -14.20 -8.42
CA LEU A 325 -4.37 -15.59 -8.70
C LEU A 325 -3.23 -16.38 -9.31
N CYS A 326 -2.49 -15.82 -10.26
CA CYS A 326 -1.29 -16.43 -10.83
C CYS A 326 -0.26 -16.79 -9.75
N LYS A 327 0.00 -15.85 -8.82
CA LYS A 327 0.91 -16.11 -7.71
C LYS A 327 0.38 -17.22 -6.79
N GLN A 328 -0.91 -17.21 -6.44
CA GLN A 328 -1.52 -18.27 -5.62
C GLN A 328 -1.45 -19.64 -6.31
N VAL A 329 -1.67 -19.69 -7.62
CA VAL A 329 -1.54 -20.92 -8.41
C VAL A 329 -0.08 -21.42 -8.36
N GLN A 330 0.88 -20.55 -8.52
CA GLN A 330 2.30 -20.92 -8.46
C GLN A 330 2.68 -21.45 -7.07
N GLU A 331 2.29 -20.77 -5.98
CA GLU A 331 2.51 -21.24 -4.62
C GLU A 331 1.84 -22.58 -4.32
N LEU A 332 0.64 -22.81 -4.87
CA LEU A 332 -0.05 -24.09 -4.74
C LEU A 332 0.65 -25.20 -5.54
N GLN A 333 1.19 -24.89 -6.72
CA GLN A 333 1.96 -25.82 -7.53
C GLN A 333 3.25 -26.25 -6.81
N GLU A 334 3.99 -25.31 -6.24
CA GLU A 334 5.18 -25.59 -5.42
C GLU A 334 4.85 -26.48 -4.21
N LYS A 335 3.80 -26.14 -3.45
CA LYS A 335 3.35 -26.96 -2.32
C LYS A 335 2.87 -28.34 -2.74
N ASN A 336 2.31 -28.52 -3.93
CA ASN A 336 1.93 -29.83 -4.43
C ASN A 336 3.14 -30.65 -4.85
N GLN A 337 4.14 -30.03 -5.49
CA GLN A 337 5.40 -30.71 -5.80
C GLN A 337 6.09 -31.22 -4.53
N ASP A 338 6.15 -30.41 -3.47
CA ASP A 338 6.70 -30.83 -2.18
C ASP A 338 5.94 -32.02 -1.57
N LYS A 339 4.61 -31.99 -1.66
CA LYS A 339 3.77 -33.10 -1.21
C LYS A 339 4.01 -34.36 -2.03
N ASP A 340 4.11 -34.24 -3.34
CA ASP A 340 4.39 -35.36 -4.24
C ASP A 340 5.74 -35.97 -3.93
N TYR A 341 6.75 -35.16 -3.65
CA TYR A 341 8.08 -35.65 -3.23
C TYR A 341 8.02 -36.45 -1.91
N ILE A 342 7.28 -35.96 -0.92
CA ILE A 342 7.06 -36.64 0.36
C ILE A 342 6.30 -37.95 0.16
N ILE A 343 5.28 -37.95 -0.70
CA ILE A 343 4.47 -39.14 -1.02
C ILE A 343 5.35 -40.20 -1.71
N GLN A 344 6.17 -39.81 -2.68
CA GLN A 344 7.12 -40.71 -3.34
C GLN A 344 8.11 -41.33 -2.35
N GLY A 345 8.67 -40.52 -1.43
CA GLY A 345 9.55 -41.03 -0.40
C GLY A 345 8.87 -42.11 0.51
N LYS A 346 7.61 -41.85 0.90
CA LYS A 346 6.82 -42.81 1.68
C LYS A 346 6.47 -44.09 0.89
N LEU A 347 6.22 -43.96 -0.40
CA LEU A 347 5.96 -45.11 -1.28
C LEU A 347 7.20 -46.02 -1.35
N ILE A 348 8.38 -45.46 -1.57
CA ILE A 348 9.65 -46.21 -1.58
C ILE A 348 9.87 -46.93 -0.24
N GLU A 349 9.66 -46.25 0.88
CA GLU A 349 9.76 -46.85 2.20
C GLU A 349 8.77 -48.00 2.40
N LYS A 350 7.53 -47.86 1.91
CA LYS A 350 6.53 -48.92 1.96
C LYS A 350 6.89 -50.11 1.07
N ASP A 351 7.39 -49.85 -0.13
CA ASP A 351 7.85 -50.91 -1.03
C ASP A 351 9.01 -51.72 -0.43
N ASP A 352 9.92 -51.08 0.26
CA ASP A 352 11.02 -51.74 0.96
C ASP A 352 10.50 -52.58 2.14
N GLN A 353 9.50 -52.07 2.89
CA GLN A 353 8.85 -52.87 3.97
C GLN A 353 8.12 -54.07 3.40
N ILE A 354 7.43 -53.94 2.27
CA ILE A 354 6.75 -55.05 1.58
C ILE A 354 7.75 -56.11 1.14
N LYS A 355 8.89 -55.72 0.53
CA LYS A 355 9.95 -56.65 0.15
C LYS A 355 10.49 -57.42 1.35
N ALA A 356 10.81 -56.73 2.46
CA ALA A 356 11.30 -57.36 3.69
C ALA A 356 10.29 -58.35 4.26
N LEU A 357 9.00 -58.03 4.24
CA LEU A 357 7.93 -58.94 4.66
C LEU A 357 7.83 -60.15 3.73
N GLN A 358 7.92 -59.96 2.41
CA GLN A 358 7.92 -61.06 1.44
C GLN A 358 9.09 -62.02 1.65
N GLU A 359 10.28 -61.50 1.90
CA GLU A 359 11.47 -62.34 2.24
C GLU A 359 11.25 -63.10 3.55
N SER A 360 10.69 -62.47 4.56
CA SER A 360 10.37 -63.12 5.83
C SER A 360 9.34 -64.22 5.67
N ILE A 361 8.29 -64.02 4.89
CA ILE A 361 7.27 -65.03 4.55
C ILE A 361 7.89 -66.19 3.80
N LYS A 362 8.77 -65.91 2.84
CA LYS A 362 9.51 -66.96 2.09
C LYS A 362 10.38 -67.79 3.02
N PHE A 363 11.14 -67.14 3.92
CA PHE A 363 11.99 -67.84 4.90
C PHE A 363 11.15 -68.72 5.85
N LEU A 364 10.02 -68.25 6.35
CA LEU A 364 9.11 -69.03 7.19
C LEU A 364 8.49 -70.20 6.42
N SER A 365 8.09 -70.00 5.19
CA SER A 365 7.58 -71.06 4.29
C SER A 365 8.63 -72.18 4.09
N ASP A 366 9.88 -71.79 3.80
CA ASP A 366 10.97 -72.73 3.60
C ASP A 366 11.31 -73.48 4.91
N THR A 367 11.19 -72.82 6.04
CA THR A 367 11.43 -73.43 7.36
C THR A 367 10.33 -74.45 7.73
N VAL A 368 9.05 -74.10 7.49
CA VAL A 368 7.90 -74.98 7.66
C VAL A 368 8.00 -76.20 6.72
N ASN A 369 8.36 -76.01 5.48
CA ASN A 369 8.54 -77.11 4.53
C ASN A 369 9.69 -78.06 4.97
N ARG A 370 10.79 -77.56 5.50
CA ARG A 370 11.87 -78.41 6.08
C ARG A 370 11.38 -79.19 7.31
N ALA A 371 10.64 -78.56 8.21
CA ALA A 371 10.10 -79.22 9.38
C ALA A 371 9.09 -80.32 9.01
N LEU A 372 8.23 -80.11 7.98
CA LEU A 372 7.34 -81.16 7.49
C LEU A 372 8.04 -82.34 6.82
N LEU A 373 9.17 -82.11 6.21
CA LEU A 373 9.98 -83.14 5.61
C LEU A 373 10.76 -83.94 6.66
N ALA A 374 11.05 -83.35 7.83
CA ALA A 374 11.79 -83.99 8.92
C ALA A 374 10.95 -84.91 9.80
N ASP A 375 9.61 -84.73 9.84
CA ASP A 375 8.69 -85.59 10.62
C ASP A 375 7.49 -86.04 9.75
N PRO A 376 7.55 -87.28 9.19
CA PRO A 376 6.49 -87.78 8.32
C PRO A 376 5.12 -88.02 8.98
N SER A 377 5.04 -87.93 10.32
CA SER A 377 3.79 -88.10 11.07
C SER A 377 2.90 -86.86 11.17
N THR A 378 3.38 -85.69 10.70
CA THR A 378 2.65 -84.42 10.76
C THR A 378 1.55 -84.43 9.71
N LYS A 379 0.28 -84.53 10.10
CA LYS A 379 -0.88 -84.39 9.20
C LYS A 379 -1.17 -82.89 8.92
N ILE A 380 -1.12 -82.49 7.64
CA ILE A 380 -1.56 -81.19 7.20
C ILE A 380 -3.07 -81.21 7.06
N ILE A 381 -3.76 -80.37 7.85
CA ILE A 381 -5.20 -80.16 7.69
C ILE A 381 -5.37 -79.02 6.67
N THR A 382 -5.78 -79.36 5.45
CA THR A 382 -6.14 -78.37 4.42
C THR A 382 -7.56 -77.89 4.67
N ALA A 383 -7.76 -76.62 4.86
CA ALA A 383 -9.06 -75.97 4.87
C ALA A 383 -9.53 -75.65 3.44
N PRO A 384 -10.84 -75.59 3.14
CA PRO A 384 -11.31 -75.33 1.79
C PRO A 384 -10.96 -73.94 1.28
N GLU A 385 -10.77 -73.82 -0.02
CA GLU A 385 -10.33 -72.60 -0.74
C GLU A 385 -11.20 -71.39 -0.39
N SER A 386 -10.59 -70.42 0.26
CA SER A 386 -11.09 -69.05 0.28
C SER A 386 -9.96 -68.16 -0.14
N ASN A 387 -10.21 -67.12 -0.97
CA ASN A 387 -9.28 -66.22 -1.58
C ASN A 387 -8.10 -65.77 -0.71
N GLY A 388 -7.17 -66.64 -0.50
CA GLY A 388 -5.97 -66.44 0.31
C GLY A 388 -4.73 -67.04 -0.36
N MET A 389 -3.60 -66.56 0.01
CA MET A 389 -2.32 -66.99 -0.52
C MET A 389 -2.07 -68.45 -0.02
N ILE A 390 -2.01 -69.42 -0.93
CA ILE A 390 -1.65 -70.83 -0.63
C ILE A 390 -0.11 -70.90 -0.45
N VAL A 391 0.32 -71.03 0.78
CA VAL A 391 1.68 -71.51 1.07
C VAL A 391 1.60 -73.04 1.03
N LYS A 392 2.44 -73.71 0.24
CA LYS A 392 2.44 -75.17 0.11
C LYS A 392 2.43 -75.84 1.49
N GLY A 393 1.27 -76.35 1.90
CA GLY A 393 1.04 -77.08 3.11
C GLY A 393 0.35 -76.39 4.29
N ILE A 394 0.13 -75.04 4.24
CA ILE A 394 -0.56 -74.30 5.28
C ILE A 394 -1.43 -73.20 4.66
N GLU A 395 -2.75 -73.24 4.93
CA GLU A 395 -3.69 -72.17 4.53
C GLU A 395 -3.73 -71.11 5.66
N ILE A 396 -3.27 -69.91 5.35
CA ILE A 396 -3.37 -68.76 6.26
C ILE A 396 -4.63 -67.99 5.83
N LYS A 397 -5.69 -68.08 6.60
CA LYS A 397 -6.82 -67.16 6.41
C LYS A 397 -6.43 -65.78 6.91
N PRO A 398 -6.49 -64.74 6.09
CA PRO A 398 -6.42 -63.40 6.63
C PRO A 398 -7.70 -63.12 7.42
N GLU A 399 -7.57 -62.87 8.71
CA GLU A 399 -8.64 -62.20 9.46
C GLU A 399 -8.79 -60.79 8.89
N ILE A 400 -9.71 -60.67 7.96
CA ILE A 400 -10.17 -59.33 7.53
C ILE A 400 -11.10 -58.84 8.65
N ASN A 401 -10.53 -58.04 9.53
CA ASN A 401 -11.32 -57.22 10.45
C ASN A 401 -12.07 -56.16 9.64
N ASN A 402 -13.25 -56.54 9.14
CA ASN A 402 -14.23 -55.61 8.54
C ASN A 402 -14.81 -54.72 9.65
N LYS A 403 -14.05 -53.70 10.03
CA LYS A 403 -14.56 -52.52 10.77
C LYS A 403 -13.77 -51.31 10.36
N VAL A 404 -13.95 -50.86 9.12
CA VAL A 404 -13.89 -49.46 8.72
C VAL A 404 -14.93 -49.24 7.64
N GLU A 405 -16.22 -49.38 8.00
CA GLU A 405 -17.29 -48.63 7.36
C GLU A 405 -17.28 -47.23 7.98
N GLY A 406 -16.85 -46.27 7.27
CA GLY A 406 -16.74 -44.91 7.75
C GLY A 406 -16.64 -43.91 6.63
N ASN A 407 -17.78 -43.62 5.98
CA ASN A 407 -18.08 -42.33 5.33
C ASN A 407 -17.22 -41.87 4.16
N VAL A 408 -17.43 -42.47 3.00
CA VAL A 408 -17.35 -41.73 1.74
C VAL A 408 -18.72 -41.10 1.49
N LYS A 409 -18.91 -39.85 1.92
CA LYS A 409 -20.02 -39.01 1.45
C LYS A 409 -19.64 -38.46 0.08
N THR A 410 -20.21 -39.09 -0.94
CA THR A 410 -20.38 -38.53 -2.27
C THR A 410 -21.11 -37.19 -2.19
N LEU A 411 -20.41 -36.11 -2.55
CA LEU A 411 -21.03 -34.82 -2.86
C LEU A 411 -21.65 -34.90 -4.24
N SER A 412 -22.94 -35.36 -4.31
CA SER A 412 -23.78 -35.13 -5.46
C SER A 412 -24.53 -33.82 -5.29
N SER A 413 -24.29 -32.93 -6.26
CA SER A 413 -25.17 -31.87 -6.75
C SER A 413 -26.47 -31.59 -5.98
N HIS A 414 -26.58 -30.38 -5.42
CA HIS A 414 -27.87 -29.71 -5.32
C HIS A 414 -27.77 -28.27 -5.79
N LYS A 415 -28.20 -28.05 -7.05
CA LYS A 415 -28.82 -26.81 -7.47
C LYS A 415 -30.17 -26.71 -6.78
N LYS A 416 -30.48 -25.60 -6.17
CA LYS A 416 -31.69 -24.77 -6.39
C LYS A 416 -32.01 -23.84 -5.21
N ASN A 417 -31.98 -22.57 -5.55
CA ASN A 417 -33.03 -21.54 -5.30
C ASN A 417 -33.32 -20.98 -3.90
N LYS A 418 -33.30 -19.63 -3.94
CA LYS A 418 -34.13 -18.65 -3.19
C LYS A 418 -33.60 -18.25 -1.80
N PHE A 419 -33.20 -17.04 -1.63
CA PHE A 419 -33.76 -15.68 -1.74
C PHE A 419 -32.66 -14.66 -1.84
#